data_23c54abc7daf83f48c622e9b2720179d
#
_entry.id   23c54abc7daf83f48c622e9b2720179d
#
_cell.length_a   1.000
_cell.length_b   1.000
_cell.length_c   1.000
_cell.angle_alpha   90.00
_cell.angle_beta   90.00
_cell.angle_gamma   90.00
#
_symmetry.space_group_name_H-M   'P 1'
#
loop_
_entity.id
_entity.type
_entity.pdbx_description
1 polymer ?
#
loop_
_entity_poly.entity_id
_entity_poly.type
_entity_poly.pdbx_seq_one_letter_code
_entity_poly.pdbx_strand_id
1 'polypeptide(L)'
;MPSSSAADPTEILTAPYSEIERTQDERLRHMLALCARGHDYYERKWAGIDIGSIRGVADLERLPLTSKQDLMADPEAFRLRVPDLPLHERALWEVIYTTGSTADPTPVYNTTYDYHAYLFQSRRVAEISGIRETDVIANLFPLTPAPMGAFQRSVTNAYAAGATICAALPGSAHGNFDVHRPLDYAVRTVEVHSASVLWGVPSFLRRVLLRAQELKADFTSVRMCAISGEATTPEMREELRRCLRALKAAGTTVFNRYGSTELGAFAQCREEGDWHNPAPEIQYHEVVDPENGRRLPDGERGMLAVTHLDRRGTVLIRFLVGDVVSLTRAPCPHCGRTSERVVGPVVRGSDLVKVKGMLINPGALVAALAAMPALDEFQVVVRREKESDPYSMDELAVRIACREAPEKLMQEVAARALEITRVRTKVELVEAKEIYDPGRQTKAKRFVDVRK
;
A
#
# COMPACT_ATOMS: atom_id res chain seq x y z
N MET A 1 30.41 5.42 4.09
CA MET A 1 29.91 6.43 3.13
C MET A 1 30.50 6.10 1.78
N PRO A 2 29.76 5.78 0.72
CA PRO A 2 30.34 5.60 -0.60
C PRO A 2 30.86 6.94 -1.08
N SER A 3 32.11 6.96 -1.55
CA SER A 3 32.80 8.12 -2.10
C SER A 3 32.08 8.55 -3.38
N SER A 4 31.68 9.80 -3.43
CA SER A 4 30.91 10.39 -4.51
C SER A 4 31.78 11.04 -5.57
N SER A 5 31.66 10.57 -6.83
CA SER A 5 31.41 11.50 -7.92
C SER A 5 29.92 11.44 -8.19
N ALA A 6 29.14 12.14 -7.41
CA ALA A 6 27.70 11.98 -7.42
C ALA A 6 27.14 12.79 -8.59
N ALA A 7 26.80 12.08 -9.70
CA ALA A 7 25.70 12.47 -10.54
C ALA A 7 24.46 12.74 -9.62
N ASP A 8 23.67 13.76 -9.94
CA ASP A 8 22.45 14.08 -9.19
C ASP A 8 21.65 12.77 -8.99
N PRO A 9 21.35 12.34 -7.76
CA PRO A 9 20.63 11.08 -7.53
C PRO A 9 19.25 11.01 -8.20
N THR A 10 18.70 12.12 -8.70
CA THR A 10 17.44 12.18 -9.45
C THR A 10 17.63 12.05 -10.97
N GLU A 11 18.85 12.11 -11.49
CA GLU A 11 19.13 12.14 -12.93
C GLU A 11 18.57 10.91 -13.65
N ILE A 12 18.66 9.72 -13.05
CA ILE A 12 18.11 8.49 -13.64
C ILE A 12 16.58 8.54 -13.83
N LEU A 13 15.85 9.31 -13.03
CA LEU A 13 14.39 9.39 -13.14
C LEU A 13 13.93 10.17 -14.38
N THR A 14 14.83 10.91 -15.03
CA THR A 14 14.57 11.69 -16.24
C THR A 14 15.44 11.23 -17.43
N ALA A 15 16.31 10.25 -17.21
CA ALA A 15 17.11 9.63 -18.26
C ALA A 15 16.22 8.92 -19.29
N PRO A 16 16.70 8.72 -20.54
CA PRO A 16 16.02 7.83 -21.47
C PRO A 16 15.77 6.45 -20.87
N TYR A 17 14.60 5.84 -21.12
CA TYR A 17 14.28 4.54 -20.51
C TYR A 17 15.31 3.44 -20.83
N SER A 18 15.95 3.49 -21.98
CA SER A 18 17.06 2.59 -22.35
C SER A 18 18.27 2.66 -21.40
N GLU A 19 18.50 3.80 -20.78
CA GLU A 19 19.56 3.95 -19.78
C GLU A 19 19.13 3.36 -18.42
N ILE A 20 17.87 3.55 -18.05
CA ILE A 20 17.27 2.87 -16.89
C ILE A 20 17.36 1.36 -17.07
N GLU A 21 16.96 0.85 -18.21
CA GLU A 21 16.98 -0.59 -18.53
C GLU A 21 18.41 -1.16 -18.48
N ARG A 22 19.39 -0.45 -19.03
CA ARG A 22 20.80 -0.86 -18.93
C ARG A 22 21.26 -0.98 -17.47
N THR A 23 20.87 -0.03 -16.63
CA THR A 23 21.19 -0.06 -15.19
C THR A 23 20.48 -1.23 -14.51
N GLN A 24 19.22 -1.48 -14.86
CA GLN A 24 18.44 -2.61 -14.35
C GLN A 24 19.07 -3.95 -14.75
N ASP A 25 19.52 -4.08 -15.99
CA ASP A 25 20.18 -5.29 -16.50
C ASP A 25 21.48 -5.59 -15.74
N GLU A 26 22.30 -4.57 -15.52
CA GLU A 26 23.55 -4.72 -14.76
C GLU A 26 23.30 -5.16 -13.32
N ARG A 27 22.37 -4.49 -12.65
CA ARG A 27 22.02 -4.81 -11.26
C ARG A 27 21.32 -6.15 -11.12
N LEU A 28 20.47 -6.52 -12.07
CA LEU A 28 19.84 -7.84 -12.11
C LEU A 28 20.88 -8.95 -12.14
N ARG A 29 21.86 -8.86 -13.06
CA ARG A 29 22.94 -9.87 -13.14
C ARG A 29 23.69 -10.00 -11.82
N HIS A 30 24.02 -8.87 -11.19
CA HIS A 30 24.65 -8.88 -9.87
C HIS A 30 23.76 -9.54 -8.80
N MET A 31 22.48 -9.19 -8.75
CA MET A 31 21.53 -9.73 -7.78
C MET A 31 21.32 -11.23 -7.96
N LEU A 32 21.18 -11.69 -9.21
CA LEU A 32 21.06 -13.12 -9.51
C LEU A 32 22.32 -13.91 -9.12
N ALA A 33 23.51 -13.33 -9.34
CA ALA A 33 24.76 -13.93 -8.90
C ALA A 33 24.87 -14.04 -7.36
N LEU A 34 24.37 -13.05 -6.63
CA LEU A 34 24.27 -13.11 -5.17
C LEU A 34 23.27 -14.19 -4.73
N CYS A 35 22.09 -14.25 -5.34
CA CYS A 35 21.09 -15.28 -5.04
C CYS A 35 21.63 -16.70 -5.29
N ALA A 36 22.36 -16.91 -6.38
CA ALA A 36 22.99 -18.21 -6.68
C ALA A 36 24.07 -18.63 -5.65
N ARG A 37 24.61 -17.68 -4.89
CA ARG A 37 25.64 -17.93 -3.88
C ARG A 37 25.12 -18.16 -2.47
N GLY A 38 23.88 -17.75 -2.17
CA GLY A 38 23.42 -17.83 -0.80
C GLY A 38 21.96 -17.42 -0.60
N HIS A 39 21.06 -17.94 -1.43
CA HIS A 39 19.62 -17.73 -1.25
C HIS A 39 18.89 -19.07 -1.32
N ASP A 40 18.59 -19.65 -0.16
CA ASP A 40 18.09 -21.02 -0.01
C ASP A 40 16.83 -21.32 -0.82
N TYR A 41 15.89 -20.36 -0.92
CA TYR A 41 14.68 -20.55 -1.71
C TYR A 41 14.99 -20.59 -3.21
N TYR A 42 15.78 -19.66 -3.75
CA TYR A 42 16.05 -19.59 -5.18
C TYR A 42 17.05 -20.66 -5.62
N GLU A 43 17.95 -21.12 -4.78
CA GLU A 43 18.79 -22.29 -5.08
C GLU A 43 17.91 -23.51 -5.42
N ARG A 44 16.89 -23.78 -4.63
CA ARG A 44 15.92 -24.85 -4.90
C ARG A 44 15.03 -24.57 -6.11
N LYS A 45 14.50 -23.34 -6.19
CA LYS A 45 13.50 -22.94 -7.19
C LYS A 45 14.07 -22.90 -8.61
N TRP A 46 15.36 -22.57 -8.74
CA TRP A 46 16.04 -22.44 -10.02
C TRP A 46 16.88 -23.67 -10.38
N ALA A 47 16.70 -24.80 -9.70
CA ALA A 47 17.40 -26.03 -10.02
C ALA A 47 17.19 -26.40 -11.50
N GLY A 48 18.29 -26.56 -12.24
CA GLY A 48 18.28 -26.85 -13.67
C GLY A 48 18.16 -25.64 -14.61
N ILE A 49 18.07 -24.41 -14.07
CA ILE A 49 18.08 -23.18 -14.88
C ILE A 49 19.52 -22.62 -14.89
N ASP A 50 20.04 -22.36 -16.08
CA ASP A 50 21.30 -21.64 -16.23
C ASP A 50 21.11 -20.13 -15.93
N ILE A 51 21.35 -19.74 -14.68
CA ILE A 51 21.23 -18.35 -14.22
C ILE A 51 22.20 -17.43 -14.97
N GLY A 52 23.39 -17.94 -15.34
CA GLY A 52 24.37 -17.18 -16.12
C GLY A 52 23.90 -16.78 -17.53
N SER A 53 22.84 -17.42 -18.01
CA SER A 53 22.24 -17.09 -19.32
C SER A 53 21.21 -15.94 -19.25
N ILE A 54 20.81 -15.50 -18.06
CA ILE A 54 19.92 -14.34 -17.85
C ILE A 54 20.76 -13.07 -17.96
N ARG A 55 20.59 -12.31 -19.04
CA ARG A 55 21.41 -11.15 -19.37
C ARG A 55 20.80 -9.83 -18.93
N GLY A 56 19.48 -9.77 -18.80
CA GLY A 56 18.77 -8.57 -18.42
C GLY A 56 17.31 -8.83 -18.07
N VAL A 57 16.59 -7.75 -17.79
CA VAL A 57 15.17 -7.81 -17.37
C VAL A 57 14.26 -8.41 -18.43
N ALA A 58 14.67 -8.39 -19.69
CA ALA A 58 13.96 -9.05 -20.78
C ALA A 58 13.95 -10.58 -20.65
N ASP A 59 14.97 -11.16 -20.03
CA ASP A 59 15.10 -12.61 -19.84
C ASP A 59 14.37 -13.13 -18.58
N LEU A 60 13.81 -12.25 -17.76
CA LEU A 60 13.16 -12.63 -16.49
C LEU A 60 12.04 -13.66 -16.67
N GLU A 61 11.35 -13.66 -17.81
CA GLU A 61 10.30 -14.66 -18.10
C GLU A 61 10.79 -16.11 -18.05
N ARG A 62 12.10 -16.33 -18.18
CA ARG A 62 12.71 -17.66 -18.06
C ARG A 62 12.82 -18.15 -16.61
N LEU A 63 12.63 -17.25 -15.64
CA LEU A 63 12.58 -17.57 -14.23
C LEU A 63 11.12 -17.76 -13.78
N PRO A 64 10.83 -18.75 -12.92
CA PRO A 64 9.48 -18.96 -12.41
C PRO A 64 9.04 -17.81 -11.52
N LEU A 65 7.73 -17.58 -11.48
CA LEU A 65 7.12 -16.61 -10.54
C LEU A 65 7.28 -17.08 -9.11
N THR A 66 7.44 -16.12 -8.20
CA THR A 66 7.44 -16.33 -6.75
C THR A 66 6.11 -15.86 -6.19
N SER A 67 5.43 -16.71 -5.42
CA SER A 67 4.14 -16.39 -4.84
C SER A 67 4.26 -15.87 -3.40
N LYS A 68 3.19 -15.21 -2.93
CA LYS A 68 3.09 -14.80 -1.53
C LYS A 68 3.04 -16.01 -0.59
N GLN A 69 2.45 -17.11 -1.03
CA GLN A 69 2.39 -18.36 -0.28
C GLN A 69 3.79 -18.95 -0.06
N ASP A 70 4.67 -18.87 -1.07
CA ASP A 70 6.07 -19.31 -0.93
C ASP A 70 6.78 -18.53 0.19
N LEU A 71 6.62 -17.19 0.21
CA LEU A 71 7.22 -16.33 1.23
C LEU A 71 6.63 -16.61 2.63
N MET A 72 5.32 -16.82 2.72
CA MET A 72 4.66 -17.10 3.99
C MET A 72 5.03 -18.47 4.56
N ALA A 73 5.27 -19.46 3.70
CA ALA A 73 5.60 -20.82 4.12
C ALA A 73 7.00 -20.90 4.79
N ASP A 74 7.97 -20.15 4.28
CA ASP A 74 9.35 -20.15 4.82
C ASP A 74 10.01 -18.78 4.59
N PRO A 75 9.69 -17.75 5.40
CA PRO A 75 10.26 -16.42 5.26
C PRO A 75 11.79 -16.37 5.43
N GLU A 76 12.35 -17.29 6.24
CA GLU A 76 13.79 -17.37 6.50
C GLU A 76 14.57 -17.79 5.23
N ALA A 77 14.00 -18.65 4.39
CA ALA A 77 14.63 -19.06 3.14
C ALA A 77 14.75 -17.91 2.11
N PHE A 78 14.03 -16.82 2.32
CA PHE A 78 14.12 -15.64 1.47
C PHE A 78 15.21 -14.64 1.88
N ARG A 79 15.96 -14.93 2.92
CA ARG A 79 17.09 -14.10 3.34
C ARG A 79 18.34 -14.42 2.52
N LEU A 80 19.01 -13.38 2.04
CA LEU A 80 20.32 -13.53 1.42
C LEU A 80 21.38 -13.84 2.50
N ARG A 81 22.09 -14.95 2.35
CA ARG A 81 23.11 -15.45 3.28
C ARG A 81 24.43 -15.69 2.58
N VAL A 82 25.13 -14.61 2.23
CA VAL A 82 26.46 -14.65 1.59
C VAL A 82 27.50 -14.20 2.62
N PRO A 83 28.32 -15.13 3.19
CA PRO A 83 29.15 -14.87 4.36
C PRO A 83 30.26 -13.84 4.15
N ASP A 84 30.77 -13.70 2.94
CA ASP A 84 31.86 -12.79 2.57
C ASP A 84 31.41 -11.36 2.25
N LEU A 85 30.12 -11.07 2.29
CA LEU A 85 29.63 -9.70 2.19
C LEU A 85 30.05 -8.88 3.43
N PRO A 86 30.25 -7.55 3.28
CA PRO A 86 30.49 -6.65 4.40
C PRO A 86 29.43 -6.76 5.49
N LEU A 87 29.79 -6.47 6.75
CA LEU A 87 28.89 -6.65 7.89
C LEU A 87 27.56 -5.90 7.71
N HIS A 88 27.59 -4.66 7.21
CA HIS A 88 26.39 -3.84 7.01
C HIS A 88 25.45 -4.39 5.93
N GLU A 89 25.96 -5.25 5.03
CA GLU A 89 25.15 -5.93 3.99
C GLU A 89 24.52 -7.24 4.50
N ARG A 90 24.93 -7.77 5.63
CA ARG A 90 24.41 -9.04 6.19
C ARG A 90 23.86 -8.92 7.61
N ALA A 91 24.21 -7.86 8.36
CA ALA A 91 23.64 -7.60 9.67
C ALA A 91 22.21 -7.07 9.55
N LEU A 92 21.28 -7.72 10.21
CA LEU A 92 19.90 -7.27 10.26
C LEU A 92 19.78 -5.97 11.04
N TRP A 93 19.10 -5.00 10.46
CA TRP A 93 18.71 -3.74 11.09
C TRP A 93 17.29 -3.82 11.69
N GLU A 94 16.36 -4.33 10.90
CA GLU A 94 14.96 -4.40 11.32
C GLU A 94 14.27 -5.63 10.76
N VAL A 95 13.20 -6.04 11.45
CA VAL A 95 12.22 -7.00 10.95
C VAL A 95 10.87 -6.29 10.92
N ILE A 96 10.30 -6.12 9.74
CA ILE A 96 8.97 -5.54 9.55
C ILE A 96 8.01 -6.66 9.17
N TYR A 97 6.81 -6.59 9.70
CA TYR A 97 5.77 -7.57 9.40
C TYR A 97 4.76 -7.02 8.41
N THR A 98 4.28 -7.87 7.51
CA THR A 98 3.16 -7.54 6.64
C THR A 98 1.87 -7.44 7.46
N THR A 99 0.87 -6.72 6.94
CA THR A 99 -0.39 -6.49 7.69
C THR A 99 -1.29 -7.72 7.83
N GLY A 100 -0.92 -8.87 7.25
CA GLY A 100 -1.63 -10.14 7.35
C GLY A 100 -3.16 -9.98 7.40
N SER A 101 -3.83 -9.87 6.24
CA SER A 101 -5.30 -9.76 6.22
C SER A 101 -6.01 -11.10 6.45
N THR A 102 -5.31 -12.21 6.29
CA THR A 102 -5.87 -13.58 6.28
C THR A 102 -5.05 -14.62 7.03
N ALA A 103 -3.85 -14.27 7.51
CA ALA A 103 -2.94 -15.18 8.20
C ALA A 103 -2.04 -14.40 9.17
N ASP A 104 -1.16 -15.10 9.88
CA ASP A 104 -0.13 -14.49 10.71
C ASP A 104 0.74 -13.50 9.92
N PRO A 105 1.15 -12.38 10.52
CA PRO A 105 2.01 -11.42 9.86
C PRO A 105 3.32 -12.06 9.41
N THR A 106 3.66 -11.90 8.14
CA THR A 106 4.90 -12.46 7.57
C THR A 106 6.06 -11.49 7.81
N PRO A 107 7.18 -11.93 8.39
CA PRO A 107 8.37 -11.10 8.58
C PRO A 107 9.06 -10.80 7.25
N VAL A 108 9.50 -9.56 7.10
CA VAL A 108 10.37 -9.08 6.02
C VAL A 108 11.62 -8.50 6.68
N TYR A 109 12.76 -9.05 6.32
CA TYR A 109 14.05 -8.72 6.91
C TYR A 109 14.75 -7.63 6.12
N ASN A 110 15.30 -6.63 6.81
CA ASN A 110 16.10 -5.57 6.22
C ASN A 110 17.46 -5.53 6.91
N THR A 111 18.53 -5.48 6.13
CA THR A 111 19.88 -5.19 6.62
C THR A 111 20.07 -3.68 6.77
N THR A 112 21.20 -3.26 7.35
CA THR A 112 21.58 -1.84 7.38
C THR A 112 21.73 -1.28 5.97
N TYR A 113 22.22 -2.09 5.03
CA TYR A 113 22.31 -1.73 3.63
C TYR A 113 20.94 -1.43 3.01
N ASP A 114 19.98 -2.32 3.23
CA ASP A 114 18.60 -2.16 2.76
C ASP A 114 17.94 -0.91 3.32
N TYR A 115 18.24 -0.57 4.56
CA TYR A 115 17.70 0.63 5.19
C TYR A 115 18.24 1.91 4.53
N HIS A 116 19.51 1.95 4.15
CA HIS A 116 20.08 3.08 3.40
C HIS A 116 19.44 3.20 2.00
N ALA A 117 19.23 2.07 1.32
CA ALA A 117 18.51 2.06 0.04
C ALA A 117 17.07 2.56 0.21
N TYR A 118 16.41 2.21 1.32
CA TYR A 118 15.08 2.70 1.64
C TYR A 118 15.05 4.21 1.92
N LEU A 119 16.04 4.75 2.64
CA LEU A 119 16.18 6.20 2.85
C LEU A 119 16.32 6.95 1.52
N PHE A 120 17.14 6.42 0.63
CA PHE A 120 17.31 6.97 -0.72
C PHE A 120 16.00 6.97 -1.51
N GLN A 121 15.27 5.85 -1.53
CA GLN A 121 13.95 5.77 -2.15
C GLN A 121 12.98 6.77 -1.52
N SER A 122 12.98 6.89 -0.19
CA SER A 122 12.09 7.78 0.56
C SER A 122 12.30 9.24 0.23
N ARG A 123 13.56 9.67 0.04
CA ARG A 123 13.90 11.03 -0.40
C ARG A 123 13.26 11.33 -1.75
N ARG A 124 13.43 10.45 -2.72
CA ARG A 124 12.82 10.60 -4.05
C ARG A 124 11.29 10.59 -4.01
N VAL A 125 10.69 9.75 -3.15
CA VAL A 125 9.24 9.77 -2.92
C VAL A 125 8.78 11.14 -2.42
N ALA A 126 9.52 11.76 -1.51
CA ALA A 126 9.22 13.11 -1.02
C ALA A 126 9.33 14.15 -2.14
N GLU A 127 10.40 14.13 -2.92
CA GLU A 127 10.63 15.00 -4.07
C GLU A 127 9.51 14.88 -5.13
N ILE A 128 9.13 13.65 -5.50
CA ILE A 128 8.05 13.40 -6.46
C ILE A 128 6.72 13.93 -5.94
N SER A 129 6.42 13.73 -4.66
CA SER A 129 5.15 14.14 -4.03
C SER A 129 5.12 15.60 -3.61
N GLY A 130 6.23 16.32 -3.69
CA GLY A 130 6.33 17.72 -3.27
C GLY A 130 6.30 17.93 -1.75
N ILE A 131 6.75 16.95 -0.96
CA ILE A 131 7.04 17.14 0.48
C ILE A 131 8.31 17.97 0.60
N ARG A 132 8.31 18.95 1.53
CA ARG A 132 9.37 19.96 1.70
C ARG A 132 10.01 19.84 3.07
N GLU A 133 11.23 20.30 3.19
CA GLU A 133 11.96 20.41 4.48
C GLU A 133 11.21 21.29 5.50
N THR A 134 10.45 22.28 5.01
CA THR A 134 9.64 23.17 5.85
C THR A 134 8.33 22.58 6.31
N ASP A 135 7.98 21.35 5.88
CA ASP A 135 6.72 20.71 6.29
C ASP A 135 6.78 20.18 7.72
N VAL A 136 5.62 20.21 8.35
CA VAL A 136 5.33 19.51 9.59
C VAL A 136 4.35 18.40 9.29
N ILE A 137 4.80 17.16 9.42
CA ILE A 137 4.01 15.97 9.11
C ILE A 137 3.34 15.45 10.37
N ALA A 138 2.01 15.46 10.42
CA ALA A 138 1.25 14.74 11.43
C ALA A 138 1.17 13.26 11.03
N ASN A 139 1.93 12.41 11.74
CA ASN A 139 1.85 10.97 11.60
C ASN A 139 0.61 10.45 12.32
N LEU A 140 -0.40 10.11 11.55
CA LEU A 140 -1.70 9.62 12.00
C LEU A 140 -1.83 8.09 11.88
N PHE A 141 -0.73 7.39 11.62
CA PHE A 141 -0.71 5.93 11.73
C PHE A 141 -0.59 5.50 13.19
N PRO A 142 -1.30 4.44 13.60
CA PRO A 142 -1.14 3.89 14.93
C PRO A 142 0.22 3.20 15.09
N LEU A 143 0.78 3.28 16.29
CA LEU A 143 1.87 2.43 16.71
C LEU A 143 1.29 1.10 17.17
N THR A 144 1.62 0.03 16.47
CA THR A 144 1.14 -1.32 16.76
C THR A 144 2.33 -2.28 16.94
N PRO A 145 2.24 -3.30 17.81
CA PRO A 145 3.33 -4.27 18.01
C PRO A 145 3.74 -4.99 16.72
N ALA A 146 2.76 -5.30 15.89
CA ALA A 146 2.92 -5.82 14.54
C ALA A 146 1.61 -5.60 13.77
N PRO A 147 1.68 -5.07 12.55
CA PRO A 147 2.85 -4.52 11.88
C PRO A 147 3.09 -3.04 12.23
N MET A 148 4.33 -2.66 12.52
CA MET A 148 4.73 -1.26 12.73
C MET A 148 5.00 -0.49 11.43
N GLY A 149 4.99 -1.17 10.28
CA GLY A 149 5.53 -0.66 9.02
C GLY A 149 5.04 0.74 8.63
N ALA A 150 3.73 0.99 8.67
CA ALA A 150 3.20 2.28 8.25
C ALA A 150 3.65 3.44 9.16
N PHE A 151 3.65 3.23 10.49
CA PHE A 151 4.15 4.22 11.45
C PHE A 151 5.64 4.49 11.27
N GLN A 152 6.45 3.43 11.21
CA GLN A 152 7.90 3.55 11.10
C GLN A 152 8.32 4.15 9.75
N ARG A 153 7.66 3.76 8.65
CA ARG A 153 7.97 4.29 7.32
C ARG A 153 7.59 5.76 7.17
N SER A 154 6.57 6.25 7.85
CA SER A 154 6.27 7.69 7.87
C SER A 154 7.38 8.48 8.57
N VAL A 155 7.93 7.97 9.68
CA VAL A 155 9.10 8.58 10.36
C VAL A 155 10.31 8.60 9.44
N THR A 156 10.62 7.47 8.80
CA THR A 156 11.74 7.35 7.85
C THR A 156 11.60 8.31 6.67
N ASN A 157 10.39 8.44 6.12
CA ASN A 157 10.15 9.36 4.99
C ASN A 157 10.28 10.83 5.41
N ALA A 158 9.80 11.20 6.62
CA ALA A 158 9.99 12.54 7.15
C ALA A 158 11.48 12.87 7.32
N TYR A 159 12.24 11.94 7.91
CA TYR A 159 13.69 12.08 8.04
C TYR A 159 14.38 12.25 6.69
N ALA A 160 14.04 11.41 5.71
CA ALA A 160 14.64 11.47 4.38
C ALA A 160 14.30 12.77 3.62
N ALA A 161 13.15 13.37 3.92
CA ALA A 161 12.72 14.65 3.36
C ALA A 161 13.27 15.86 4.12
N GLY A 162 13.93 15.68 5.28
CA GLY A 162 14.31 16.76 6.18
C GLY A 162 13.13 17.46 6.86
N ALA A 163 11.93 16.87 6.82
CA ALA A 163 10.71 17.46 7.35
C ALA A 163 10.52 17.17 8.85
N THR A 164 9.85 18.09 9.56
CA THR A 164 9.45 17.84 10.94
C THR A 164 8.34 16.77 10.98
N ILE A 165 8.37 15.91 12.01
CA ILE A 165 7.30 14.93 12.24
C ILE A 165 6.77 15.01 13.67
N CYS A 166 5.46 14.96 13.83
CA CYS A 166 4.77 14.78 15.10
C CYS A 166 3.85 13.55 15.03
N ALA A 167 3.83 12.74 16.10
CA ALA A 167 3.06 11.51 16.14
C ALA A 167 1.82 11.68 17.02
N ALA A 168 0.65 11.44 16.44
CA ALA A 168 -0.62 11.48 17.15
C ALA A 168 -0.90 10.19 17.91
N LEU A 169 -0.25 9.07 17.55
CA LEU A 169 -0.46 7.75 18.15
C LEU A 169 -1.94 7.39 18.31
N PRO A 170 -2.75 7.48 17.25
CA PRO A 170 -4.16 7.15 17.34
C PRO A 170 -4.30 5.68 17.70
N GLY A 171 -5.34 5.40 18.52
CA GLY A 171 -5.42 4.14 19.20
C GLY A 171 -5.57 2.90 18.37
N SER A 172 -4.83 1.88 18.76
CA SER A 172 -5.28 0.52 18.78
C SER A 172 -4.55 -0.21 19.91
N ALA A 173 -5.26 -0.47 20.99
CA ALA A 173 -4.78 -1.43 21.96
C ALA A 173 -4.79 -2.82 21.31
N HIS A 174 -3.60 -3.42 21.15
CA HIS A 174 -3.48 -4.81 20.71
C HIS A 174 -2.91 -5.62 21.86
N GLY A 175 -3.74 -6.44 22.45
CA GLY A 175 -3.36 -7.22 23.62
C GLY A 175 -2.97 -6.33 24.81
N ASN A 176 -1.79 -6.56 25.40
CA ASN A 176 -1.28 -5.81 26.55
C ASN A 176 -0.50 -4.53 26.19
N PHE A 177 -0.52 -4.13 24.92
CA PHE A 177 0.20 -2.95 24.43
C PHE A 177 -0.76 -1.76 24.31
N ASP A 178 -0.85 -0.99 25.38
CA ASP A 178 -1.81 0.11 25.50
C ASP A 178 -1.15 1.47 25.21
N VAL A 179 -0.68 1.66 23.96
CA VAL A 179 -0.23 2.97 23.49
C VAL A 179 -1.24 3.51 22.49
N HIS A 180 -2.18 4.29 22.99
CA HIS A 180 -3.16 4.99 22.17
C HIS A 180 -3.52 6.33 22.74
N ARG A 181 -3.97 7.23 21.89
CA ARG A 181 -4.50 8.55 22.25
C ARG A 181 -5.91 8.70 21.72
N PRO A 182 -6.78 9.45 22.41
CA PRO A 182 -8.11 9.77 21.91
C PRO A 182 -8.08 10.48 20.55
N LEU A 183 -9.18 10.41 19.81
CA LEU A 183 -9.32 11.08 18.51
C LEU A 183 -9.06 12.59 18.61
N ASP A 184 -9.51 13.24 19.71
CA ASP A 184 -9.27 14.65 19.97
C ASP A 184 -7.78 15.00 20.07
N TYR A 185 -6.95 14.04 20.52
CA TYR A 185 -5.51 14.23 20.56
C TYR A 185 -4.92 14.29 19.15
N ALA A 186 -5.42 13.50 18.20
CA ALA A 186 -5.01 13.57 16.80
C ALA A 186 -5.36 14.94 16.20
N VAL A 187 -6.56 15.47 16.48
CA VAL A 187 -6.96 16.82 16.05
C VAL A 187 -6.04 17.87 16.66
N ARG A 188 -5.79 17.81 17.97
CA ARG A 188 -4.90 18.75 18.68
C ARG A 188 -3.47 18.69 18.19
N THR A 189 -2.96 17.50 17.83
CA THR A 189 -1.62 17.36 17.28
C THR A 189 -1.46 18.16 15.97
N VAL A 190 -2.47 18.14 15.11
CA VAL A 190 -2.46 18.92 13.86
C VAL A 190 -2.47 20.41 14.16
N GLU A 191 -3.37 20.86 15.05
CA GLU A 191 -3.56 22.27 15.38
C GLU A 191 -2.34 22.87 16.10
N VAL A 192 -1.90 22.24 17.21
CA VAL A 192 -0.80 22.76 18.05
C VAL A 192 0.52 22.83 17.30
N HIS A 193 0.80 21.87 16.43
CA HIS A 193 2.02 21.85 15.65
C HIS A 193 1.89 22.52 14.28
N SER A 194 0.73 23.12 13.97
CA SER A 194 0.44 23.73 12.67
C SER A 194 0.84 22.79 11.52
N ALA A 195 0.45 21.51 11.63
CA ALA A 195 0.88 20.49 10.69
C ALA A 195 0.43 20.83 9.26
N SER A 196 1.38 20.78 8.33
CA SER A 196 1.14 21.07 6.91
C SER A 196 0.82 19.82 6.08
N VAL A 197 1.19 18.63 6.59
CA VAL A 197 0.94 17.34 5.93
C VAL A 197 0.24 16.39 6.92
N LEU A 198 -0.91 15.87 6.53
CA LEU A 198 -1.58 14.80 7.25
C LEU A 198 -1.22 13.47 6.60
N TRP A 199 -0.70 12.52 7.37
CA TRP A 199 -0.28 11.23 6.85
C TRP A 199 -0.94 10.08 7.59
N GLY A 200 -1.82 9.34 6.90
CA GLY A 200 -2.59 8.27 7.53
C GLY A 200 -3.43 7.46 6.55
N VAL A 201 -4.24 6.56 7.10
CA VAL A 201 -5.23 5.81 6.30
C VAL A 201 -6.47 6.68 6.02
N PRO A 202 -7.07 6.58 4.82
CA PRO A 202 -8.20 7.44 4.41
C PRO A 202 -9.36 7.44 5.39
N SER A 203 -9.79 6.27 5.85
CA SER A 203 -10.91 6.13 6.79
C SER A 203 -10.66 6.82 8.13
N PHE A 204 -9.45 6.74 8.66
CA PHE A 204 -9.08 7.42 9.89
C PHE A 204 -8.95 8.93 9.69
N LEU A 205 -8.32 9.37 8.60
CA LEU A 205 -8.22 10.80 8.25
C LEU A 205 -9.61 11.45 8.15
N ARG A 206 -10.56 10.80 7.51
CA ARG A 206 -11.95 11.28 7.47
C ARG A 206 -12.51 11.54 8.87
N ARG A 207 -12.29 10.62 9.79
CA ARG A 207 -12.76 10.77 11.18
C ARG A 207 -12.08 11.94 11.89
N VAL A 208 -10.76 12.10 11.72
CA VAL A 208 -10.02 13.24 12.29
C VAL A 208 -10.58 14.55 11.74
N LEU A 209 -10.84 14.65 10.44
CA LEU A 209 -11.38 15.85 9.80
C LEU A 209 -12.81 16.17 10.26
N LEU A 210 -13.68 15.17 10.39
CA LEU A 210 -15.03 15.36 10.92
C LEU A 210 -14.97 15.82 12.38
N ARG A 211 -14.12 15.21 13.20
CA ARG A 211 -13.95 15.60 14.60
C ARG A 211 -13.36 17.01 14.75
N ALA A 212 -12.44 17.38 13.86
CA ALA A 212 -11.90 18.74 13.80
C ALA A 212 -12.98 19.79 13.53
N GLN A 213 -13.96 19.48 12.65
CA GLN A 213 -15.11 20.38 12.41
C GLN A 213 -15.98 20.54 13.65
N GLU A 214 -16.28 19.44 14.38
CA GLU A 214 -17.03 19.49 15.64
C GLU A 214 -16.33 20.34 16.70
N LEU A 215 -15.00 20.21 16.80
CA LEU A 215 -14.17 20.96 17.75
C LEU A 215 -13.84 22.40 17.25
N LYS A 216 -14.20 22.75 16.03
CA LYS A 216 -13.84 24.02 15.36
C LYS A 216 -12.34 24.27 15.36
N ALA A 217 -11.55 23.20 15.19
CA ALA A 217 -10.10 23.25 15.22
C ALA A 217 -9.53 23.99 13.98
N ASP A 218 -8.37 24.60 14.13
CA ASP A 218 -7.68 25.29 13.04
C ASP A 218 -6.81 24.31 12.23
N PHE A 219 -7.20 24.06 10.98
CA PHE A 219 -6.50 23.24 10.02
C PHE A 219 -5.99 24.06 8.80
N THR A 220 -5.96 25.38 8.91
CA THR A 220 -5.55 26.28 7.80
C THR A 220 -4.12 26.05 7.34
N SER A 221 -3.26 25.47 8.19
CA SER A 221 -1.88 25.09 7.85
C SER A 221 -1.79 23.89 6.92
N VAL A 222 -2.85 23.05 6.83
CA VAL A 222 -2.83 21.80 6.07
C VAL A 222 -2.82 22.08 4.58
N ARG A 223 -1.78 21.65 3.88
CA ARG A 223 -1.62 21.78 2.44
C ARG A 223 -1.65 20.45 1.69
N MET A 224 -1.45 19.33 2.40
CA MET A 224 -1.37 18.01 1.80
C MET A 224 -1.95 16.93 2.73
N CYS A 225 -2.70 16.01 2.16
CA CYS A 225 -3.01 14.71 2.76
C CYS A 225 -2.27 13.62 2.00
N ALA A 226 -1.38 12.89 2.65
CA ALA A 226 -0.73 11.70 2.10
C ALA A 226 -1.47 10.47 2.63
N ILE A 227 -2.29 9.85 1.79
CA ILE A 227 -3.11 8.70 2.17
C ILE A 227 -2.53 7.40 1.64
N SER A 228 -2.59 6.34 2.45
CA SER A 228 -2.13 5.00 2.05
C SER A 228 -2.74 3.91 2.90
N GLY A 229 -2.54 2.66 2.50
CA GLY A 229 -2.88 1.48 3.30
C GLY A 229 -4.31 0.98 3.14
N GLU A 230 -5.17 1.70 2.45
CA GLU A 230 -6.51 1.28 2.04
C GLU A 230 -6.73 1.65 0.57
N ALA A 231 -7.59 0.88 -0.11
CA ALA A 231 -8.05 1.26 -1.43
C ALA A 231 -8.78 2.61 -1.33
N THR A 232 -8.38 3.56 -2.17
CA THR A 232 -8.94 4.90 -2.14
C THR A 232 -9.57 5.23 -3.47
N THR A 233 -10.89 5.46 -3.46
CA THR A 233 -11.65 5.84 -4.64
C THR A 233 -11.61 7.35 -4.88
N PRO A 234 -11.92 7.84 -6.08
CA PRO A 234 -12.08 9.26 -6.34
C PRO A 234 -13.06 9.93 -5.37
N GLU A 235 -14.16 9.23 -5.04
CA GLU A 235 -15.21 9.71 -4.14
C GLU A 235 -14.71 9.90 -2.71
N MET A 236 -13.91 8.96 -2.20
CA MET A 236 -13.29 9.10 -0.88
C MET A 236 -12.35 10.31 -0.84
N ARG A 237 -11.58 10.53 -1.90
CA ARG A 237 -10.71 11.72 -1.99
C ARG A 237 -11.53 13.01 -2.02
N GLU A 238 -12.66 13.03 -2.75
CA GLU A 238 -13.53 14.18 -2.76
C GLU A 238 -14.21 14.43 -1.40
N GLU A 239 -14.56 13.37 -0.70
CA GLU A 239 -15.07 13.47 0.68
C GLU A 239 -14.02 14.10 1.62
N LEU A 240 -12.76 13.68 1.53
CA LEU A 240 -11.67 14.30 2.30
C LEU A 240 -11.51 15.79 1.94
N ARG A 241 -11.54 16.13 0.65
CA ARG A 241 -11.48 17.53 0.19
C ARG A 241 -12.67 18.34 0.72
N ARG A 242 -13.88 17.77 0.72
CA ARG A 242 -15.08 18.40 1.29
C ARG A 242 -14.87 18.74 2.77
N CYS A 243 -14.36 17.79 3.55
CA CYS A 243 -14.05 18.00 4.95
C CYS A 243 -12.97 19.08 5.17
N LEU A 244 -11.94 19.09 4.34
CA LEU A 244 -10.87 20.09 4.39
C LEU A 244 -11.37 21.49 4.02
N ARG A 245 -12.24 21.64 3.02
CA ARG A 245 -12.88 22.92 2.69
C ARG A 245 -13.67 23.48 3.88
N ALA A 246 -14.41 22.63 4.60
CA ALA A 246 -15.14 23.04 5.79
C ALA A 246 -14.22 23.52 6.93
N LEU A 247 -12.96 23.05 6.95
CA LEU A 247 -11.91 23.48 7.88
C LEU A 247 -11.03 24.62 7.33
N LYS A 248 -11.46 25.30 6.27
CA LYS A 248 -10.75 26.40 5.60
C LYS A 248 -9.40 26.00 4.98
N ALA A 249 -9.18 24.73 4.78
CA ALA A 249 -7.98 24.17 4.11
C ALA A 249 -8.29 23.78 2.64
N ALA A 250 -8.94 24.67 1.88
CA ALA A 250 -9.44 24.37 0.54
C ALA A 250 -8.34 24.09 -0.52
N GLY A 251 -7.13 24.58 -0.30
CA GLY A 251 -5.97 24.36 -1.17
C GLY A 251 -5.22 23.06 -0.93
N THR A 252 -5.73 22.19 -0.05
CA THR A 252 -5.06 20.93 0.30
C THR A 252 -5.11 19.94 -0.86
N THR A 253 -3.95 19.40 -1.23
CA THR A 253 -3.83 18.28 -2.19
C THR A 253 -4.00 16.94 -1.48
N VAL A 254 -4.65 15.97 -2.12
CA VAL A 254 -4.85 14.61 -1.56
C VAL A 254 -4.10 13.59 -2.40
N PHE A 255 -2.88 13.27 -2.00
CA PHE A 255 -2.03 12.27 -2.66
C PHE A 255 -2.34 10.87 -2.15
N ASN A 256 -2.59 9.96 -3.08
CA ASN A 256 -2.67 8.54 -2.78
C ASN A 256 -1.30 7.89 -2.99
N ARG A 257 -0.79 7.21 -1.97
CA ARG A 257 0.46 6.45 -2.02
C ARG A 257 0.14 4.98 -2.24
N TYR A 258 0.79 4.39 -3.20
CA TYR A 258 0.70 2.96 -3.48
C TYR A 258 2.00 2.27 -3.02
N GLY A 259 1.87 1.11 -2.41
CA GLY A 259 3.01 0.31 -1.98
C GLY A 259 2.66 -0.75 -0.95
N SER A 260 3.61 -1.59 -0.67
CA SER A 260 3.55 -2.64 0.36
C SER A 260 4.92 -2.81 1.01
N THR A 261 5.01 -3.67 2.01
CA THR A 261 6.29 -3.99 2.68
C THR A 261 7.28 -4.61 1.70
N GLU A 262 6.80 -5.43 0.78
CA GLU A 262 7.59 -6.14 -0.23
C GLU A 262 7.99 -5.24 -1.40
N LEU A 263 7.12 -4.30 -1.74
CA LEU A 263 7.21 -3.47 -2.94
C LEU A 263 7.90 -2.11 -2.69
N GLY A 264 7.96 -1.67 -1.42
CA GLY A 264 8.29 -0.29 -1.12
C GLY A 264 7.16 0.67 -1.47
N ALA A 265 7.46 1.90 -1.82
CA ALA A 265 6.47 2.94 -2.08
C ALA A 265 6.63 3.56 -3.47
N PHE A 266 5.52 3.71 -4.16
CA PHE A 266 5.35 4.54 -5.35
C PHE A 266 4.78 5.90 -4.97
N ALA A 267 5.05 6.91 -5.78
CA ALA A 267 4.63 8.28 -5.52
C ALA A 267 3.90 8.90 -6.72
N GLN A 268 2.85 9.67 -6.44
CA GLN A 268 2.20 10.52 -7.42
C GLN A 268 2.92 11.87 -7.50
N CYS A 269 3.13 12.40 -8.71
CA CYS A 269 3.66 13.75 -8.92
C CYS A 269 2.56 14.83 -8.95
N ARG A 270 1.31 14.42 -9.02
CA ARG A 270 0.10 15.26 -8.95
C ARG A 270 -1.05 14.43 -8.40
N GLU A 271 -2.09 15.08 -7.92
CA GLU A 271 -3.35 14.40 -7.58
C GLU A 271 -3.90 13.65 -8.80
N GLU A 272 -4.44 12.46 -8.53
CA GLU A 272 -5.03 11.58 -9.56
C GLU A 272 -4.08 11.19 -10.69
N GLY A 273 -2.76 11.41 -10.51
CA GLY A 273 -1.74 10.93 -11.43
C GLY A 273 -1.40 9.46 -11.20
N ASP A 274 -0.64 8.92 -12.14
CA ASP A 274 -0.06 7.58 -12.01
C ASP A 274 0.99 7.55 -10.88
N TRP A 275 1.32 6.36 -10.41
CA TRP A 275 2.32 6.16 -9.36
C TRP A 275 3.68 5.84 -9.98
N HIS A 276 4.63 6.75 -9.83
CA HIS A 276 6.01 6.61 -10.28
C HIS A 276 6.79 5.61 -9.43
N ASN A 277 7.62 4.76 -10.05
CA ASN A 277 8.71 4.08 -9.37
C ASN A 277 9.80 5.12 -9.03
N PRO A 278 10.05 5.39 -7.74
CA PRO A 278 11.06 6.39 -7.35
C PRO A 278 12.48 5.87 -7.43
N ALA A 279 12.69 4.56 -7.59
CA ALA A 279 14.01 3.94 -7.58
C ALA A 279 14.10 2.77 -8.56
N PRO A 280 14.06 3.05 -9.88
CA PRO A 280 14.09 2.02 -10.93
C PRO A 280 15.37 1.20 -10.92
N GLU A 281 16.46 1.73 -10.37
CA GLU A 281 17.73 1.03 -10.18
C GLU A 281 17.73 0.03 -9.01
N ILE A 282 16.74 0.10 -8.11
CA ILE A 282 16.63 -0.79 -6.93
C ILE A 282 15.59 -1.87 -7.17
N GLN A 283 14.56 -1.56 -7.94
CA GLN A 283 13.44 -2.45 -8.18
C GLN A 283 12.97 -2.37 -9.64
N TYR A 284 12.74 -3.53 -10.24
CA TYR A 284 12.10 -3.66 -11.53
C TYR A 284 10.67 -4.18 -11.36
N HIS A 285 9.76 -3.66 -12.15
CA HIS A 285 8.35 -4.03 -12.13
C HIS A 285 7.90 -4.52 -13.50
N GLU A 286 7.17 -5.60 -13.50
CA GLU A 286 6.51 -6.15 -14.68
C GLU A 286 5.04 -6.47 -14.36
N VAL A 287 4.20 -6.40 -15.36
CA VAL A 287 2.84 -6.94 -15.32
C VAL A 287 2.85 -8.26 -16.05
N VAL A 288 2.34 -9.30 -15.40
CA VAL A 288 2.37 -10.66 -15.94
C VAL A 288 0.99 -11.28 -15.97
N ASP A 289 0.81 -12.21 -16.90
CA ASP A 289 -0.28 -13.17 -16.86
C ASP A 289 0.01 -14.19 -15.73
N PRO A 290 -0.83 -14.27 -14.70
CA PRO A 290 -0.57 -15.14 -13.56
C PRO A 290 -0.65 -16.64 -13.88
N GLU A 291 -1.28 -17.03 -15.00
CA GLU A 291 -1.45 -18.44 -15.37
C GLU A 291 -0.18 -19.01 -16.02
N ASN A 292 0.48 -18.23 -16.84
CA ASN A 292 1.66 -18.69 -17.61
C ASN A 292 2.96 -17.93 -17.30
N GLY A 293 2.89 -16.86 -16.49
CA GLY A 293 4.05 -16.05 -16.08
C GLY A 293 4.62 -15.15 -17.18
N ARG A 294 3.95 -15.04 -18.33
CA ARG A 294 4.42 -14.21 -19.44
C ARG A 294 4.21 -12.73 -19.13
N ARG A 295 5.20 -11.92 -19.43
CA ARG A 295 5.10 -10.45 -19.31
C ARG A 295 4.10 -9.92 -20.34
N LEU A 296 3.24 -9.03 -19.86
CA LEU A 296 2.27 -8.34 -20.70
C LEU A 296 2.85 -7.00 -21.20
N PRO A 297 2.48 -6.55 -22.40
CA PRO A 297 2.83 -5.24 -22.91
C PRO A 297 2.38 -4.09 -22.02
N ASP A 298 3.06 -2.94 -22.13
CA ASP A 298 2.64 -1.70 -21.47
C ASP A 298 1.19 -1.35 -21.82
N GLY A 299 0.43 -0.96 -20.82
CA GLY A 299 -1.00 -0.64 -20.91
C GLY A 299 -1.93 -1.83 -20.69
N GLU A 300 -1.49 -3.06 -20.89
CA GLU A 300 -2.30 -4.24 -20.58
C GLU A 300 -2.40 -4.47 -19.09
N ARG A 301 -3.55 -5.01 -18.66
CA ARG A 301 -3.82 -5.31 -17.25
C ARG A 301 -3.42 -6.74 -16.91
N GLY A 302 -2.69 -6.90 -15.84
CA GLY A 302 -2.31 -8.20 -15.30
C GLY A 302 -1.79 -8.09 -13.87
N MET A 303 -1.23 -9.16 -13.36
CA MET A 303 -0.70 -9.22 -12.00
C MET A 303 0.64 -8.50 -11.93
N LEU A 304 0.79 -7.59 -10.95
CA LEU A 304 2.05 -6.92 -10.69
C LEU A 304 3.06 -7.89 -10.07
N ALA A 305 4.22 -7.97 -10.67
CA ALA A 305 5.37 -8.68 -10.12
C ALA A 305 6.53 -7.70 -9.88
N VAL A 306 7.24 -7.87 -8.78
CA VAL A 306 8.44 -7.11 -8.43
C VAL A 306 9.68 -7.99 -8.43
N THR A 307 10.78 -7.46 -8.95
CA THR A 307 12.11 -8.03 -8.84
C THR A 307 13.03 -7.03 -8.14
N HIS A 308 13.58 -7.43 -7.00
CA HIS A 308 14.60 -6.65 -6.31
C HIS A 308 15.92 -6.71 -7.10
N LEU A 309 16.45 -5.56 -7.45
CA LEU A 309 17.71 -5.43 -8.19
C LEU A 309 18.90 -5.15 -7.26
N ASP A 310 18.60 -4.65 -6.04
CA ASP A 310 19.63 -4.32 -5.05
C ASP A 310 19.06 -4.47 -3.64
N ARG A 311 19.16 -5.66 -3.08
CA ARG A 311 18.60 -6.04 -1.78
C ARG A 311 19.50 -7.07 -1.10
N ARG A 312 19.52 -7.09 0.25
CA ARG A 312 20.38 -8.01 1.05
C ARG A 312 19.60 -8.83 2.08
N GLY A 313 18.54 -8.28 2.67
CA GLY A 313 17.69 -9.01 3.63
C GLY A 313 16.75 -9.98 2.92
N THR A 314 15.46 -9.75 2.98
CA THR A 314 14.48 -10.52 2.17
C THR A 314 14.59 -10.13 0.71
N VAL A 315 15.02 -11.05 -0.15
CA VAL A 315 15.16 -10.84 -1.60
C VAL A 315 14.02 -11.50 -2.34
N LEU A 316 13.39 -10.74 -3.24
CA LEU A 316 12.24 -11.18 -4.03
C LEU A 316 12.54 -11.01 -5.53
N ILE A 317 12.45 -12.11 -6.29
CA ILE A 317 12.62 -12.13 -7.74
C ILE A 317 11.31 -12.62 -8.36
N ARG A 318 10.76 -11.87 -9.29
CA ARG A 318 9.46 -12.12 -9.94
C ARG A 318 8.34 -12.42 -8.95
N PHE A 319 8.28 -11.65 -7.86
CA PHE A 319 7.33 -11.85 -6.78
C PHE A 319 5.97 -11.23 -7.11
N LEU A 320 4.93 -12.05 -7.12
CA LEU A 320 3.55 -11.62 -7.32
C LEU A 320 3.04 -10.85 -6.09
N VAL A 321 2.82 -9.56 -6.28
CA VAL A 321 2.33 -8.65 -5.21
C VAL A 321 0.88 -8.94 -4.83
N GLY A 322 0.11 -9.49 -5.77
CA GLY A 322 -1.31 -9.78 -5.61
C GLY A 322 -2.22 -8.65 -6.08
N ASP A 323 -1.68 -7.60 -6.68
CA ASP A 323 -2.43 -6.48 -7.23
C ASP A 323 -2.48 -6.58 -8.76
N VAL A 324 -3.66 -6.32 -9.34
CA VAL A 324 -3.88 -6.22 -10.80
C VAL A 324 -3.84 -4.75 -11.19
N VAL A 325 -2.89 -4.42 -12.07
CA VAL A 325 -2.59 -3.05 -12.53
C VAL A 325 -2.27 -3.04 -14.02
N SER A 326 -2.01 -1.87 -14.57
CA SER A 326 -1.24 -1.70 -15.80
C SER A 326 0.06 -0.96 -15.48
N LEU A 327 1.06 -1.11 -16.34
CA LEU A 327 2.30 -0.32 -16.29
C LEU A 327 2.46 0.50 -17.57
N THR A 328 3.18 1.61 -17.46
CA THR A 328 3.64 2.39 -18.61
C THR A 328 5.06 2.87 -18.38
N ARG A 329 5.88 2.81 -19.45
CA ARG A 329 7.26 3.32 -19.52
C ARG A 329 7.38 4.59 -20.36
N ALA A 330 6.24 5.11 -20.85
CA ALA A 330 6.21 6.40 -21.52
C ALA A 330 6.59 7.53 -20.54
N PRO A 331 7.29 8.59 -20.97
CA PRO A 331 7.58 9.74 -20.14
C PRO A 331 6.30 10.34 -19.53
N CYS A 332 6.37 10.75 -18.27
CA CYS A 332 5.23 11.37 -17.61
C CYS A 332 4.92 12.73 -18.25
N PRO A 333 3.69 12.97 -18.73
CA PRO A 333 3.37 14.25 -19.38
C PRO A 333 3.36 15.45 -18.43
N HIS A 334 3.43 15.22 -17.11
CA HIS A 334 3.37 16.29 -16.11
C HIS A 334 4.74 16.65 -15.54
N CYS A 335 5.56 15.67 -15.21
CA CYS A 335 6.84 15.90 -14.54
C CYS A 335 8.05 15.47 -15.37
N GLY A 336 7.85 14.91 -16.57
CA GLY A 336 8.92 14.48 -17.48
C GLY A 336 9.68 13.23 -17.07
N ARG A 337 9.39 12.64 -15.88
CA ARG A 337 10.07 11.42 -15.42
C ARG A 337 9.78 10.24 -16.34
N THR A 338 10.79 9.42 -16.54
CA THR A 338 10.81 8.31 -17.49
C THR A 338 10.80 6.93 -16.81
N SER A 339 10.95 6.89 -15.47
CA SER A 339 10.78 5.62 -14.73
C SER A 339 9.36 5.08 -14.92
N GLU A 340 9.23 3.75 -14.87
CA GLU A 340 7.93 3.11 -15.04
C GLU A 340 6.92 3.61 -14.00
N ARG A 341 5.65 3.67 -14.43
CA ARG A 341 4.53 4.09 -13.61
C ARG A 341 3.46 3.02 -13.56
N VAL A 342 2.95 2.79 -12.35
CA VAL A 342 1.72 2.02 -12.16
C VAL A 342 0.55 2.88 -12.54
N VAL A 343 -0.31 2.36 -13.42
CA VAL A 343 -1.55 2.99 -13.88
C VAL A 343 -2.73 2.30 -13.21
N GLY A 344 -3.59 3.08 -12.58
CA GLY A 344 -4.78 2.57 -11.89
C GLY A 344 -5.94 2.19 -12.82
N PRO A 345 -7.01 1.64 -12.27
CA PRO A 345 -7.21 1.34 -10.85
C PRO A 345 -6.42 0.12 -10.40
N VAL A 346 -5.90 0.18 -9.17
CA VAL A 346 -5.29 -0.98 -8.49
C VAL A 346 -6.41 -1.86 -7.92
N VAL A 347 -6.43 -3.13 -8.30
CA VAL A 347 -7.43 -4.10 -7.84
C VAL A 347 -6.71 -5.31 -7.27
N ARG A 348 -7.09 -5.77 -6.08
CA ARG A 348 -6.56 -7.03 -5.55
C ARG A 348 -7.00 -8.21 -6.42
N GLY A 349 -6.05 -9.02 -6.89
CA GLY A 349 -6.35 -10.20 -7.71
C GLY A 349 -7.15 -11.27 -6.97
N SER A 350 -7.09 -11.29 -5.62
CA SER A 350 -7.88 -12.17 -4.75
C SER A 350 -9.30 -11.69 -4.48
N ASP A 351 -9.68 -10.51 -5.00
CA ASP A 351 -10.90 -9.82 -4.59
C ASP A 351 -12.13 -10.16 -5.45
N LEU A 352 -12.01 -11.10 -6.37
CA LEU A 352 -13.18 -11.66 -7.03
C LEU A 352 -13.73 -12.80 -6.16
N VAL A 353 -14.92 -12.59 -5.63
CA VAL A 353 -15.57 -13.54 -4.73
C VAL A 353 -16.80 -14.11 -5.38
N LYS A 354 -16.91 -15.44 -5.40
CA LYS A 354 -18.11 -16.12 -5.90
C LYS A 354 -19.18 -16.12 -4.79
N VAL A 355 -20.32 -15.48 -5.06
CA VAL A 355 -21.47 -15.41 -4.16
C VAL A 355 -22.72 -15.81 -4.93
N LYS A 356 -23.46 -16.82 -4.46
CA LYS A 356 -24.66 -17.36 -5.15
C LYS A 356 -24.42 -17.67 -6.63
N GLY A 357 -23.23 -18.18 -6.97
CA GLY A 357 -22.86 -18.50 -8.35
C GLY A 357 -22.37 -17.32 -9.20
N MET A 358 -22.50 -16.08 -8.71
CA MET A 358 -22.05 -14.87 -9.38
C MET A 358 -20.64 -14.50 -8.90
N LEU A 359 -19.77 -14.12 -9.84
CA LEU A 359 -18.45 -13.57 -9.53
C LEU A 359 -18.60 -12.07 -9.28
N ILE A 360 -18.44 -11.63 -8.05
CA ILE A 360 -18.54 -10.22 -7.67
C ILE A 360 -17.18 -9.61 -7.41
N ASN A 361 -17.06 -8.31 -7.64
CA ASN A 361 -15.91 -7.52 -7.21
C ASN A 361 -16.28 -6.73 -5.95
N PRO A 362 -15.89 -7.19 -4.75
CA PRO A 362 -16.17 -6.47 -3.51
C PRO A 362 -15.58 -5.06 -3.48
N GLY A 363 -14.43 -4.85 -4.13
CA GLY A 363 -13.80 -3.54 -4.22
C GLY A 363 -14.68 -2.51 -4.92
N ALA A 364 -15.38 -2.91 -5.99
CA ALA A 364 -16.34 -2.04 -6.69
C ALA A 364 -17.54 -1.68 -5.80
N LEU A 365 -18.05 -2.64 -5.01
CA LEU A 365 -19.13 -2.39 -4.05
C LEU A 365 -18.66 -1.47 -2.92
N VAL A 366 -17.48 -1.74 -2.34
CA VAL A 366 -16.88 -0.87 -1.31
C VAL A 366 -16.70 0.55 -1.81
N ALA A 367 -16.23 0.73 -3.05
CA ALA A 367 -16.08 2.04 -3.68
C ALA A 367 -17.41 2.79 -3.77
N ALA A 368 -18.45 2.10 -4.23
CA ALA A 368 -19.77 2.72 -4.41
C ALA A 368 -20.44 3.08 -3.07
N LEU A 369 -20.24 2.27 -2.04
CA LEU A 369 -20.74 2.58 -0.68
C LEU A 369 -19.96 3.74 -0.05
N ALA A 370 -18.65 3.82 -0.27
CA ALA A 370 -17.83 4.94 0.20
C ALA A 370 -18.25 6.28 -0.41
N ALA A 371 -18.87 6.26 -1.60
CA ALA A 371 -19.42 7.43 -2.28
C ALA A 371 -20.74 7.94 -1.68
N MET A 372 -21.35 7.21 -0.74
CA MET A 372 -22.64 7.58 -0.13
C MET A 372 -22.43 8.45 1.12
N PRO A 373 -22.67 9.78 1.07
CA PRO A 373 -22.36 10.69 2.18
C PRO A 373 -23.15 10.41 3.46
N ALA A 374 -24.31 9.76 3.32
CA ALA A 374 -25.18 9.43 4.46
C ALA A 374 -24.66 8.25 5.31
N LEU A 375 -23.63 7.53 4.84
CA LEU A 375 -23.02 6.45 5.60
C LEU A 375 -21.91 6.99 6.52
N ASP A 376 -22.08 6.82 7.83
CA ASP A 376 -21.01 7.08 8.81
C ASP A 376 -19.92 5.99 8.72
N GLU A 377 -20.35 4.72 8.72
CA GLU A 377 -19.51 3.53 8.57
C GLU A 377 -20.24 2.43 7.79
N PHE A 378 -19.47 1.57 7.12
CA PHE A 378 -20.02 0.41 6.42
C PHE A 378 -19.02 -0.74 6.32
N GLN A 379 -19.56 -1.96 6.15
CA GLN A 379 -18.78 -3.18 5.91
C GLN A 379 -19.57 -4.14 5.01
N VAL A 380 -18.90 -4.65 3.99
CA VAL A 380 -19.43 -5.70 3.11
C VAL A 380 -19.02 -7.06 3.68
N VAL A 381 -19.97 -7.95 3.88
CA VAL A 381 -19.74 -9.26 4.48
C VAL A 381 -20.28 -10.35 3.55
N VAL A 382 -19.46 -11.36 3.29
CA VAL A 382 -19.91 -12.60 2.64
C VAL A 382 -19.90 -13.70 3.70
N ARG A 383 -21.04 -14.36 3.88
CA ARG A 383 -21.23 -15.39 4.89
C ARG A 383 -22.18 -16.48 4.39
N ARG A 384 -22.38 -17.53 5.17
CA ARG A 384 -23.44 -18.50 4.96
C ARG A 384 -24.77 -17.95 5.49
N GLU A 385 -25.88 -18.21 4.81
CA GLU A 385 -27.22 -17.82 5.28
C GLU A 385 -27.54 -18.45 6.64
N LYS A 386 -27.05 -19.68 6.86
CA LYS A 386 -27.13 -20.39 8.14
C LYS A 386 -25.72 -20.77 8.56
N GLU A 387 -25.17 -20.10 9.58
CA GLU A 387 -23.81 -20.34 10.07
C GLU A 387 -23.58 -21.80 10.53
N SER A 388 -24.61 -22.44 11.05
CA SER A 388 -24.57 -23.86 11.50
C SER A 388 -24.60 -24.87 10.38
N ASP A 389 -24.90 -24.46 9.13
CA ASP A 389 -25.01 -25.34 7.98
C ASP A 389 -23.96 -24.98 6.91
N PRO A 390 -22.86 -25.74 6.81
CA PRO A 390 -21.78 -25.47 5.85
C PRO A 390 -22.23 -25.62 4.39
N TYR A 391 -23.39 -26.19 4.14
CA TYR A 391 -23.97 -26.35 2.81
C TYR A 391 -25.05 -25.32 2.48
N SER A 392 -25.36 -24.40 3.42
CA SER A 392 -26.31 -23.32 3.16
C SER A 392 -25.81 -22.37 2.07
N MET A 393 -26.73 -21.66 1.44
CA MET A 393 -26.38 -20.70 0.39
C MET A 393 -25.52 -19.56 0.95
N ASP A 394 -24.73 -18.98 0.07
CA ASP A 394 -24.00 -17.76 0.40
C ASP A 394 -24.95 -16.56 0.57
N GLU A 395 -24.65 -15.69 1.49
CA GLU A 395 -25.31 -14.39 1.68
C GLU A 395 -24.32 -13.25 1.51
N LEU A 396 -24.68 -12.29 0.66
CA LEU A 396 -24.01 -10.99 0.62
C LEU A 396 -24.74 -10.06 1.56
N ALA A 397 -24.07 -9.58 2.59
CA ALA A 397 -24.62 -8.60 3.53
C ALA A 397 -23.81 -7.31 3.49
N VAL A 398 -24.48 -6.18 3.75
CA VAL A 398 -23.84 -4.87 3.99
C VAL A 398 -24.29 -4.38 5.35
N ARG A 399 -23.36 -4.26 6.26
CA ARG A 399 -23.56 -3.67 7.58
C ARG A 399 -23.31 -2.16 7.46
N ILE A 400 -24.23 -1.35 7.91
CA ILE A 400 -24.14 0.12 7.82
C ILE A 400 -24.37 0.77 9.18
N ALA A 401 -23.75 1.93 9.39
CA ALA A 401 -24.07 2.86 10.45
C ALA A 401 -24.38 4.23 9.84
N CYS A 402 -25.46 4.86 10.33
CA CYS A 402 -25.89 6.18 9.89
C CYS A 402 -26.62 6.89 11.04
N ARG A 403 -26.68 8.22 10.97
CA ARG A 403 -27.34 9.05 11.98
C ARG A 403 -28.79 9.38 11.63
N GLU A 404 -29.12 9.41 10.35
CA GLU A 404 -30.43 9.86 9.87
C GLU A 404 -31.04 8.92 8.84
N ALA A 405 -32.37 8.85 8.82
CA ALA A 405 -33.18 8.14 7.84
C ALA A 405 -32.72 6.68 7.52
N PRO A 406 -32.55 5.80 8.51
CA PRO A 406 -31.94 4.48 8.28
C PRO A 406 -32.69 3.60 7.29
N GLU A 407 -34.04 3.61 7.28
CA GLU A 407 -34.82 2.77 6.39
C GLU A 407 -34.65 3.14 4.92
N LYS A 408 -34.66 4.44 4.60
CA LYS A 408 -34.43 4.92 3.24
C LYS A 408 -33.03 4.61 2.78
N LEU A 409 -32.04 4.84 3.64
CA LEU A 409 -30.63 4.56 3.33
C LEU A 409 -30.38 3.06 3.12
N MET A 410 -31.00 2.19 3.90
CA MET A 410 -30.91 0.74 3.69
C MET A 410 -31.44 0.32 2.33
N GLN A 411 -32.53 0.92 1.85
CA GLN A 411 -33.06 0.65 0.52
C GLN A 411 -32.12 1.14 -0.59
N GLU A 412 -31.55 2.34 -0.44
CA GLU A 412 -30.57 2.91 -1.37
C GLU A 412 -29.31 2.04 -1.45
N VAL A 413 -28.79 1.58 -0.31
CA VAL A 413 -27.64 0.67 -0.22
C VAL A 413 -27.95 -0.66 -0.91
N ALA A 414 -29.11 -1.25 -0.65
CA ALA A 414 -29.50 -2.51 -1.27
C ALA A 414 -29.63 -2.39 -2.78
N ALA A 415 -30.24 -1.29 -3.29
CA ALA A 415 -30.38 -1.03 -4.71
C ALA A 415 -29.00 -0.86 -5.37
N ARG A 416 -28.11 -0.07 -4.74
CA ARG A 416 -26.76 0.16 -5.25
C ARG A 416 -25.92 -1.12 -5.27
N ALA A 417 -26.01 -1.93 -4.20
CA ALA A 417 -25.34 -3.21 -4.16
C ALA A 417 -25.83 -4.18 -5.26
N LEU A 418 -27.13 -4.24 -5.50
CA LEU A 418 -27.72 -5.06 -6.56
C LEU A 418 -27.28 -4.60 -7.96
N GLU A 419 -27.22 -3.29 -8.20
CA GLU A 419 -26.75 -2.72 -9.46
C GLU A 419 -25.33 -3.19 -9.80
N ILE A 420 -24.42 -3.17 -8.80
CA ILE A 420 -23.00 -3.44 -8.98
C ILE A 420 -22.72 -4.94 -9.01
N THR A 421 -23.31 -5.70 -8.09
CA THR A 421 -22.94 -7.10 -7.87
C THR A 421 -23.87 -8.09 -8.58
N ARG A 422 -25.05 -7.63 -9.00
CA ARG A 422 -26.15 -8.47 -9.50
C ARG A 422 -26.61 -9.54 -8.48
N VAL A 423 -26.25 -9.35 -7.22
CA VAL A 423 -26.63 -10.24 -6.10
C VAL A 423 -27.52 -9.46 -5.12
N ARG A 424 -28.65 -10.07 -4.74
CA ARG A 424 -29.49 -9.49 -3.67
C ARG A 424 -28.69 -9.45 -2.36
N THR A 425 -28.63 -8.26 -1.78
CA THR A 425 -27.82 -7.95 -0.62
C THR A 425 -28.71 -7.70 0.58
N LYS A 426 -28.41 -8.32 1.71
CA LYS A 426 -29.02 -8.00 2.99
C LYS A 426 -28.34 -6.77 3.58
N VAL A 427 -29.11 -5.77 3.98
CA VAL A 427 -28.56 -4.57 4.63
C VAL A 427 -28.91 -4.63 6.12
N GLU A 428 -27.93 -4.42 6.98
CA GLU A 428 -28.05 -4.50 8.44
C GLU A 428 -27.61 -3.18 9.06
N LEU A 429 -28.46 -2.60 9.88
CA LEU A 429 -28.12 -1.41 10.68
C LEU A 429 -27.40 -1.86 11.95
N VAL A 430 -26.23 -1.32 12.20
CA VAL A 430 -25.38 -1.60 13.38
C VAL A 430 -24.74 -0.34 13.93
N GLU A 431 -24.16 -0.41 15.10
CA GLU A 431 -23.38 0.70 15.62
C GLU A 431 -22.04 0.85 14.86
N ALA A 432 -21.57 2.08 14.66
CA ALA A 432 -20.33 2.35 13.94
C ALA A 432 -19.13 1.62 14.56
N LYS A 433 -19.09 1.48 15.87
CA LYS A 433 -18.04 0.76 16.62
C LYS A 433 -17.98 -0.73 16.32
N GLU A 434 -19.11 -1.34 15.94
CA GLU A 434 -19.13 -2.75 15.55
C GLU A 434 -18.47 -3.00 14.19
N ILE A 435 -18.46 -1.98 13.33
CA ILE A 435 -17.81 -2.04 12.02
C ILE A 435 -16.34 -1.67 12.17
N TYR A 436 -16.07 -0.55 12.84
CA TYR A 436 -14.73 -0.04 13.00
C TYR A 436 -14.56 0.63 14.36
N ASP A 437 -13.73 0.05 15.19
CA ASP A 437 -13.27 0.62 16.45
C ASP A 437 -11.77 0.94 16.36
N PRO A 438 -11.39 2.23 16.28
CA PRO A 438 -9.97 2.60 16.23
C PRO A 438 -9.21 2.23 17.50
N GLY A 439 -9.89 1.97 18.63
CA GLY A 439 -9.27 1.44 19.84
C GLY A 439 -8.83 -0.02 19.71
N ARG A 440 -9.34 -0.75 18.72
CA ARG A 440 -9.07 -2.18 18.52
C ARG A 440 -8.51 -2.54 17.15
N GLN A 441 -8.67 -1.67 16.16
CA GLN A 441 -8.34 -1.96 14.77
C GLN A 441 -7.52 -0.83 14.15
N THR A 442 -6.45 -1.18 13.47
CA THR A 442 -5.59 -0.21 12.76
C THR A 442 -6.20 0.29 11.45
N LYS A 443 -7.09 -0.51 10.85
CA LYS A 443 -7.77 -0.24 9.57
C LYS A 443 -9.20 -0.75 9.62
N ALA A 444 -10.11 -0.03 8.99
CA ALA A 444 -11.46 -0.53 8.76
C ALA A 444 -11.42 -1.70 7.76
N LYS A 445 -11.88 -2.86 8.16
CA LYS A 445 -12.05 -4.00 7.24
C LYS A 445 -13.35 -3.80 6.48
N ARG A 446 -13.28 -3.17 5.31
CA ARG A 446 -14.45 -2.86 4.46
C ARG A 446 -15.09 -4.07 3.81
N PHE A 447 -14.33 -5.14 3.61
CA PHE A 447 -14.79 -6.42 3.10
C PHE A 447 -14.32 -7.56 3.99
N VAL A 448 -15.23 -8.50 4.31
CA VAL A 448 -14.94 -9.70 5.11
C VAL A 448 -15.67 -10.89 4.50
N ASP A 449 -14.94 -11.96 4.22
CA ASP A 449 -15.50 -13.25 3.85
C ASP A 449 -15.34 -14.20 5.04
N VAL A 450 -16.45 -14.53 5.70
CA VAL A 450 -16.48 -15.38 6.91
C VAL A 450 -16.90 -16.81 6.63
N ARG A 451 -16.96 -17.22 5.36
CA ARG A 451 -17.33 -18.60 4.96
C ARG A 451 -16.22 -19.60 5.19
N LYS A 452 -14.99 -19.13 5.41
CA LYS A 452 -13.77 -19.94 5.59
C LYS A 452 -13.56 -20.30 7.04
#